data_092a30961af4e173b96756a115ce1b81
#
_entry.id   092a30961af4e173b96756a115ce1b81
#
_cell.length_a   1.000
_cell.length_b   1.000
_cell.length_c   1.000
_cell.angle_alpha   90.00
_cell.angle_beta   90.00
_cell.angle_gamma   90.00
#
_symmetry.space_group_name_H-M   'P 1'
#
loop_
_entity.id
_entity.type
_entity.pdbx_description
1 polymer ?
#
loop_
_entity_poly.entity_id
_entity_poly.type
_entity_poly.pdbx_seq_one_letter_code
_entity_poly.pdbx_strand_id
1 'polypeptide(L)'
;SSRSVFNVYNNPDLLQVYNYPNPFSDNTNFTFELRGTTPPEEFKIKIFTVAGRLIREITPSSPLQIGFNKIYWDGKDEDGDEIANGLYFYKIISKHGEEVKTVTQKLAKVK
;
A
#
# COMPACT_ATOMS: atom_id res chain seq x y z
N SER A 1 -6.70 -10.59 -28.86
CA SER A 1 -7.73 -9.91 -29.60
C SER A 1 -7.70 -8.41 -29.32
N SER A 2 -8.34 -7.65 -30.18
CA SER A 2 -8.39 -6.21 -30.01
C SER A 2 -9.09 -5.79 -28.71
N ARG A 3 -10.02 -6.59 -28.24
CA ARG A 3 -10.70 -6.31 -26.99
C ARG A 3 -9.74 -6.33 -25.81
N SER A 4 -8.75 -7.20 -25.85
CA SER A 4 -7.76 -7.23 -24.80
C SER A 4 -6.98 -5.94 -24.70
N VAL A 5 -6.69 -5.34 -25.87
CA VAL A 5 -5.98 -4.07 -25.90
C VAL A 5 -6.81 -2.96 -25.27
N PHE A 6 -8.08 -2.89 -25.57
CA PHE A 6 -8.96 -1.91 -24.94
C PHE A 6 -9.00 -2.10 -23.44
N ASN A 7 -9.15 -3.34 -23.00
CA ASN A 7 -9.27 -3.63 -21.58
C ASN A 7 -8.03 -3.24 -20.80
N VAL A 8 -6.87 -3.30 -21.43
CA VAL A 8 -5.62 -2.93 -20.77
C VAL A 8 -5.67 -1.48 -20.30
N TYR A 9 -6.24 -0.58 -21.08
CA TYR A 9 -6.28 0.83 -20.72
C TYR A 9 -7.33 1.15 -19.65
N ASN A 10 -8.39 0.34 -19.59
CA ASN A 10 -9.49 0.59 -18.66
C ASN A 10 -9.45 -0.28 -17.41
N ASN A 11 -8.61 -1.31 -17.40
CA ASN A 11 -8.53 -2.21 -16.26
C ASN A 11 -7.87 -1.54 -15.09
N PRO A 12 -8.48 -1.65 -13.90
CA PRO A 12 -7.82 -1.18 -12.69
C PRO A 12 -6.54 -1.97 -12.44
N ASP A 13 -5.51 -1.29 -12.00
CA ASP A 13 -4.26 -1.94 -11.64
C ASP A 13 -3.54 -1.13 -10.59
N LEU A 14 -2.64 -1.82 -9.88
CA LEU A 14 -1.85 -1.24 -8.80
C LEU A 14 -0.39 -1.52 -9.12
N LEU A 15 0.36 -0.46 -9.38
CA LEU A 15 1.73 -0.57 -9.89
C LEU A 15 2.70 0.21 -9.02
N GLN A 16 3.98 -0.14 -9.15
CA GLN A 16 5.09 0.60 -8.55
C GLN A 16 4.90 0.83 -7.05
N VAL A 17 4.57 -0.25 -6.34
CA VAL A 17 4.35 -0.19 -4.90
C VAL A 17 5.68 -0.22 -4.17
N TYR A 18 6.00 0.85 -3.43
CA TYR A 18 7.17 0.88 -2.56
C TYR A 18 6.96 1.94 -1.48
N ASN A 19 7.82 1.94 -0.49
CA ASN A 19 7.79 2.96 0.54
C ASN A 19 9.10 3.74 0.54
N TYR A 20 9.02 5.02 0.87
CA TYR A 20 10.19 5.88 0.89
C TYR A 20 10.10 6.82 2.09
N PRO A 21 11.15 6.95 2.89
CA PRO A 21 12.41 6.22 2.84
C PRO A 21 12.28 4.76 3.28
N ASN A 22 13.20 3.92 2.80
CA ASN A 22 13.27 2.53 3.19
C ASN A 22 14.76 2.12 3.12
N PRO A 23 15.44 1.84 4.23
CA PRO A 23 14.91 1.82 5.60
C PRO A 23 14.42 3.18 6.09
N PHE A 24 13.50 3.17 7.04
CA PHE A 24 13.01 4.40 7.62
C PHE A 24 13.36 4.44 9.12
N SER A 25 13.47 5.67 9.68
CA SER A 25 13.75 5.81 11.10
C SER A 25 12.53 6.21 11.89
N ASP A 26 11.85 7.27 11.50
CA ASP A 26 10.69 7.77 12.23
C ASP A 26 9.37 7.61 11.46
N ASN A 27 9.41 7.79 10.17
CA ASN A 27 8.21 7.73 9.35
C ASN A 27 8.56 7.35 7.93
N THR A 28 7.56 6.97 7.17
CA THR A 28 7.74 6.64 5.76
C THR A 28 6.44 6.93 5.02
N ASN A 29 6.53 6.99 3.70
CA ASN A 29 5.35 7.15 2.85
C ASN A 29 5.22 5.93 1.95
N PHE A 30 4.02 5.38 1.89
CA PHE A 30 3.72 4.32 0.93
C PHE A 30 3.31 4.98 -0.37
N THR A 31 4.00 4.63 -1.45
CA THR A 31 3.77 5.22 -2.76
C THR A 31 3.33 4.14 -3.73
N PHE A 32 2.45 4.49 -4.62
CA PHE A 32 1.94 3.54 -5.60
C PHE A 32 1.27 4.30 -6.74
N GLU A 33 1.10 3.60 -7.84
CA GLU A 33 0.40 4.15 -9.01
C GLU A 33 -0.88 3.36 -9.24
N LEU A 34 -1.99 4.08 -9.38
CA LEU A 34 -3.28 3.48 -9.71
C LEU A 34 -3.60 3.72 -11.16
N ARG A 35 -4.02 2.67 -11.85
CA ARG A 35 -4.48 2.73 -13.23
C ARG A 35 -5.94 2.33 -13.32
N GLY A 36 -6.60 2.78 -14.37
CA GLY A 36 -8.00 2.53 -14.60
C GLY A 36 -8.76 3.83 -14.79
N THR A 37 -10.07 3.76 -14.74
CA THR A 37 -10.91 4.94 -14.94
C THR A 37 -11.37 5.55 -13.63
N THR A 38 -11.46 4.74 -12.56
CA THR A 38 -11.91 5.21 -11.26
C THR A 38 -11.01 4.62 -10.18
N PRO A 39 -10.85 5.32 -9.05
CA PRO A 39 -10.11 4.77 -7.91
C PRO A 39 -10.82 3.55 -7.31
N PRO A 40 -10.10 2.71 -6.55
CA PRO A 40 -10.72 1.55 -5.92
C PRO A 40 -11.74 1.95 -4.86
N GLU A 41 -12.72 1.09 -4.63
CA GLU A 41 -13.75 1.31 -3.62
C GLU A 41 -13.21 1.10 -2.22
N GLU A 42 -12.28 0.15 -2.07
CA GLU A 42 -11.63 -0.12 -0.79
C GLU A 42 -10.14 -0.18 -1.01
N PHE A 43 -9.42 0.37 -0.06
CA PHE A 43 -7.96 0.39 -0.11
C PHE A 43 -7.45 0.39 1.31
N LYS A 44 -6.52 -0.52 1.62
CA LYS A 44 -5.91 -0.55 2.94
C LYS A 44 -4.50 -1.10 2.86
N ILE A 45 -3.69 -0.68 3.82
CA ILE A 45 -2.32 -1.14 3.96
C ILE A 45 -2.23 -1.81 5.32
N LYS A 46 -1.78 -3.07 5.32
CA LYS A 46 -1.59 -3.82 6.56
C LYS A 46 -0.12 -4.09 6.75
N ILE A 47 0.37 -3.83 7.95
CA ILE A 47 1.79 -3.98 8.27
C ILE A 47 1.94 -5.12 9.25
N PHE A 48 2.86 -6.05 8.95
CA PHE A 48 3.02 -7.29 9.69
C PHE A 48 4.47 -7.47 10.13
N THR A 49 4.66 -8.13 11.26
CA THR A 49 5.97 -8.65 11.63
C THR A 49 6.34 -9.80 10.69
N VAL A 50 7.62 -10.21 10.70
CA VAL A 50 8.05 -11.35 9.89
C VAL A 50 7.35 -12.65 10.32
N ALA A 51 6.89 -12.71 11.56
CA ALA A 51 6.12 -13.87 12.05
C ALA A 51 4.66 -13.84 11.61
N GLY A 52 4.22 -12.76 10.94
CA GLY A 52 2.87 -12.69 10.42
C GLY A 52 1.87 -11.99 11.33
N ARG A 53 2.33 -11.35 12.40
CA ARG A 53 1.41 -10.65 13.30
C ARG A 53 1.10 -9.25 12.76
N LEU A 54 -0.17 -8.93 12.64
CA LEU A 54 -0.60 -7.60 12.20
C LEU A 54 -0.32 -6.59 13.31
N ILE A 55 0.40 -5.51 12.97
CA ILE A 55 0.72 -4.46 13.94
C ILE A 55 0.05 -3.14 13.61
N ARG A 56 -0.34 -2.92 12.37
CA ARG A 56 -1.01 -1.68 11.99
C ARG A 56 -1.81 -1.89 10.72
N GLU A 57 -2.98 -1.25 10.67
CA GLU A 57 -3.78 -1.17 9.46
C GLU A 57 -4.02 0.30 9.16
N ILE A 58 -3.77 0.70 7.92
CA ILE A 58 -3.91 2.09 7.50
C ILE A 58 -4.92 2.15 6.37
N THR A 59 -5.88 3.07 6.50
CA THR A 59 -6.80 3.40 5.41
C THR A 59 -6.55 4.84 5.00
N PRO A 60 -6.72 5.17 3.71
CA PRO A 60 -6.50 6.56 3.27
C PRO A 60 -7.48 7.50 3.97
N SER A 61 -6.98 8.64 4.41
CA SER A 61 -7.82 9.67 5.00
C SER A 61 -8.40 10.61 3.94
N SER A 62 -7.87 10.55 2.73
CA SER A 62 -8.34 11.36 1.60
C SER A 62 -8.63 10.45 0.43
N PRO A 63 -9.51 10.86 -0.49
CA PRO A 63 -9.77 10.05 -1.69
C PRO A 63 -8.50 9.83 -2.50
N LEU A 64 -8.34 8.62 -3.01
CA LEU A 64 -7.25 8.28 -3.90
C LEU A 64 -7.54 8.78 -5.29
N GLN A 65 -6.50 8.96 -6.09
CA GLN A 65 -6.64 9.43 -7.47
C GLN A 65 -6.02 8.42 -8.42
N ILE A 66 -6.44 8.48 -9.66
CA ILE A 66 -5.77 7.72 -10.72
C ILE A 66 -4.42 8.37 -10.93
N GLY A 67 -3.39 7.54 -11.03
CA GLY A 67 -2.01 8.00 -11.13
C GLY A 67 -1.28 7.79 -9.82
N PHE A 68 -0.38 8.69 -9.52
CA PHE A 68 0.49 8.57 -8.35
C PHE A 68 -0.22 8.94 -7.06
N ASN A 69 -0.03 8.11 -6.02
CA ASN A 69 -0.57 8.33 -4.68
C ASN A 69 0.51 8.14 -3.64
N LYS A 70 0.32 8.79 -2.50
CA LYS A 70 1.24 8.73 -1.39
C LYS A 70 0.45 8.72 -0.08
N ILE A 71 0.73 7.76 0.80
CA ILE A 71 0.08 7.64 2.10
C ILE A 71 1.14 7.66 3.18
N TYR A 72 1.03 8.62 4.10
CA TYR A 72 1.97 8.79 5.20
C TYR A 72 1.71 7.79 6.32
N TRP A 73 2.79 7.27 6.91
CA TRP A 73 2.72 6.44 8.12
C TRP A 73 3.75 6.94 9.12
N ASP A 74 3.29 7.15 10.34
CA ASP A 74 4.13 7.68 11.42
C ASP A 74 5.06 6.64 12.05
N GLY A 75 5.08 5.42 11.55
CA GLY A 75 5.96 4.38 12.07
C GLY A 75 5.51 3.76 13.37
N LYS A 76 4.27 3.98 13.76
CA LYS A 76 3.76 3.49 15.02
C LYS A 76 2.75 2.36 14.81
N ASP A 77 2.62 1.50 15.84
CA ASP A 77 1.63 0.43 15.79
C ASP A 77 0.25 0.95 16.17
N GLU A 78 -0.72 0.04 16.31
CA GLU A 78 -2.09 0.42 16.63
C GLU A 78 -2.23 1.08 18.00
N ASP A 79 -1.32 0.78 18.90
CA ASP A 79 -1.34 1.34 20.26
C ASP A 79 -0.64 2.71 20.33
N GLY A 80 -0.05 3.17 19.24
CA GLY A 80 0.65 4.43 19.21
C GLY A 80 2.11 4.33 19.65
N ASP A 81 2.65 3.14 19.75
CA ASP A 81 4.04 2.92 20.13
C ASP A 81 4.92 2.77 18.91
N GLU A 82 6.16 3.26 19.00
CA GLU A 82 7.15 3.04 17.95
C GLU A 82 7.43 1.55 17.82
N ILE A 83 7.54 1.07 16.60
CA ILE A 83 7.87 -0.33 16.37
C ILE A 83 9.38 -0.53 16.54
N ALA A 84 9.77 -1.76 16.88
CA ALA A 84 11.18 -2.09 17.07
C ALA A 84 11.93 -2.06 15.73
N ASN A 85 13.24 -1.87 15.80
CA ASN A 85 14.09 -1.99 14.63
C ASN A 85 13.99 -3.40 14.06
N GLY A 86 13.98 -3.51 12.76
CA GLY A 86 13.92 -4.81 12.12
C GLY A 86 13.20 -4.78 10.79
N LEU A 87 12.94 -5.97 10.29
CA LEU A 87 12.29 -6.16 9.00
C LEU A 87 10.80 -6.44 9.20
N TYR A 88 9.99 -5.84 8.34
CA TYR A 88 8.54 -5.99 8.37
C TYR A 88 8.04 -6.22 6.95
N PHE A 89 6.81 -6.68 6.84
CA PHE A 89 6.12 -6.78 5.56
C PHE A 89 4.91 -5.86 5.58
N TYR A 90 4.59 -5.29 4.44
CA TYR A 90 3.32 -4.60 4.31
C TYR A 90 2.58 -5.13 3.09
N LYS A 91 1.27 -5.18 3.23
CA LYS A 91 0.39 -5.69 2.19
C LYS A 91 -0.61 -4.61 1.83
N ILE A 92 -0.65 -4.27 0.56
CA ILE A 92 -1.64 -3.34 0.04
C ILE A 92 -2.77 -4.14 -0.58
N ILE A 93 -3.99 -3.84 -0.15
CA ILE A 93 -5.19 -4.50 -0.65
C ILE A 93 -6.05 -3.44 -1.32
N SER A 94 -6.29 -3.61 -2.61
CA SER A 94 -7.06 -2.67 -3.42
C SER A 94 -8.23 -3.42 -4.03
N LYS A 95 -9.44 -3.00 -3.70
CA LYS A 95 -10.66 -3.65 -4.20
C LYS A 95 -11.38 -2.73 -5.16
N HIS A 96 -11.65 -3.22 -6.35
CA HIS A 96 -12.35 -2.48 -7.39
C HIS A 96 -13.42 -3.40 -7.98
N GLY A 97 -14.68 -3.18 -7.59
CA GLY A 97 -15.76 -4.07 -7.96
C GLY A 97 -15.56 -5.42 -7.32
N GLU A 98 -15.52 -6.47 -8.12
CA GLU A 98 -15.27 -7.82 -7.62
C GLU A 98 -13.79 -8.20 -7.69
N GLU A 99 -12.97 -7.32 -8.23
CA GLU A 99 -11.54 -7.59 -8.38
C GLU A 99 -10.77 -7.08 -7.19
N VAL A 100 -9.88 -7.93 -6.65
CA VAL A 100 -9.03 -7.58 -5.52
C VAL A 100 -7.58 -7.73 -5.96
N LYS A 101 -6.82 -6.66 -5.84
CA LYS A 101 -5.38 -6.67 -6.10
C LYS A 101 -4.65 -6.60 -4.79
N THR A 102 -3.65 -7.44 -4.62
CA THR A 102 -2.87 -7.49 -3.40
C THR A 102 -1.39 -7.48 -3.76
N VAL A 103 -0.63 -6.59 -3.11
CA VAL A 103 0.81 -6.50 -3.30
C VAL A 103 1.47 -6.53 -1.94
N THR A 104 2.48 -7.39 -1.78
CA THR A 104 3.23 -7.50 -0.55
C THR A 104 4.68 -7.07 -0.79
N GLN A 105 5.18 -6.21 0.07
CA GLN A 105 6.55 -5.71 -0.01
C GLN A 105 7.19 -5.74 1.36
N LYS A 106 8.50 -5.57 1.38
CA LYS A 106 9.28 -5.53 2.62
C LYS A 106 9.59 -4.08 2.97
N LEU A 107 9.70 -3.81 4.27
CA LEU A 107 10.22 -2.53 4.74
C LEU A 107 11.08 -2.77 5.96
N ALA A 108 12.00 -1.85 6.22
CA ALA A 108 12.92 -1.99 7.34
C ALA A 108 12.88 -0.74 8.21
N LYS A 109 12.89 -0.94 9.51
CA LYS A 109 12.98 0.12 10.51
C LYS A 109 14.39 0.11 11.08
N VAL A 110 15.07 1.24 10.99
CA VAL A 110 16.43 1.39 11.52
C VAL A 110 16.53 2.76 12.19
N LYS A 111 16.70 2.75 13.51
CA LYS A 111 16.77 4.01 14.24
C LYS A 111 18.00 4.05 15.14
#